data_72d7613d8b457a9ec292316b1599f099
#
_entry.id   72d7613d8b457a9ec292316b1599f099
#
_cell.length_a   1.000
_cell.length_b   1.000
_cell.length_c   1.000
_cell.angle_alpha   90.00
_cell.angle_beta   90.00
_cell.angle_gamma   90.00
#
_symmetry.space_group_name_H-M   'P 1'
#
loop_
_entity.id
_entity.type
_entity.pdbx_description
1 polymer ?
#
loop_
_entity_poly.entity_id
_entity_poly.type
_entity_poly.pdbx_seq_one_letter_code
_entity_poly.pdbx_strand_id
1 'polypeptide(L)'
;MRPVELLIPASSLEVLKIAVIYGADAVYIGGEVFGLRAKAKNFSMEDMAEGIQFAHEHGVKVYVTANILAHNGDLEGVREYFTQLKEIKPDALIISDPGIYTIAKEICPEIERHISTQANNTNYGTYQFWWNQGAKRVVTARELSLNEIAEIRKNIPDEMEIETFVHGAMCISYSGRCLLSLSLIHIS
;
A
#
# COMPACT_ATOMS: atom_id res chain seq x y z
N MET A 1 -8.26 17.17 -17.31
CA MET A 1 -7.30 16.05 -17.17
C MET A 1 -7.09 15.87 -15.68
N ARG A 2 -7.20 14.66 -15.15
CA ARG A 2 -6.93 14.42 -13.73
C ARG A 2 -5.42 14.56 -13.49
N PRO A 3 -4.97 15.13 -12.37
CA PRO A 3 -3.54 15.12 -12.04
C PRO A 3 -3.08 13.67 -11.88
N VAL A 4 -1.91 13.36 -12.40
CA VAL A 4 -1.24 12.06 -12.25
C VAL A 4 -0.28 12.20 -11.07
N GLU A 5 -0.38 11.29 -10.09
CA GLU A 5 0.50 11.23 -8.94
C GLU A 5 1.69 10.30 -9.24
N LEU A 6 2.90 10.80 -9.08
CA LEU A 6 4.13 10.01 -9.18
C LEU A 6 4.45 9.40 -7.81
N LEU A 7 4.16 8.09 -7.67
CA LEU A 7 4.43 7.32 -6.46
C LEU A 7 5.74 6.55 -6.59
N ILE A 8 6.66 6.73 -5.65
CA ILE A 8 8.01 6.13 -5.66
C ILE A 8 8.20 5.22 -4.43
N PRO A 9 8.76 3.99 -4.61
CA PRO A 9 9.13 3.14 -3.48
C PRO A 9 10.37 3.67 -2.76
N ALA A 10 10.39 3.59 -1.42
CA ALA A 10 11.57 3.87 -0.64
C ALA A 10 11.89 2.70 0.32
N SER A 11 13.14 2.24 0.30
CA SER A 11 13.63 1.12 1.11
C SER A 11 14.38 1.55 2.37
N SER A 12 14.62 2.84 2.54
CA SER A 12 15.27 3.44 3.70
C SER A 12 14.91 4.92 3.81
N LEU A 13 15.13 5.51 4.98
CA LEU A 13 14.94 6.94 5.22
C LEU A 13 15.74 7.81 4.24
N GLU A 14 16.98 7.42 3.92
CA GLU A 14 17.80 8.12 2.92
C GLU A 14 17.14 8.10 1.53
N VAL A 15 16.69 6.92 1.07
CA VAL A 15 16.03 6.77 -0.22
C VAL A 15 14.72 7.56 -0.26
N LEU A 16 13.95 7.60 0.83
CA LEU A 16 12.76 8.42 0.96
C LEU A 16 13.09 9.90 0.75
N LYS A 17 14.08 10.42 1.47
CA LYS A 17 14.50 11.83 1.35
C LYS A 17 14.95 12.17 -0.08
N ILE A 18 15.70 11.28 -0.73
CA ILE A 18 16.10 11.44 -2.13
C ILE A 18 14.88 11.47 -3.04
N ALA A 19 13.94 10.52 -2.90
CA ALA A 19 12.72 10.48 -3.72
C ALA A 19 11.90 11.78 -3.60
N VAL A 20 11.75 12.31 -2.39
CA VAL A 20 11.06 13.58 -2.11
C VAL A 20 11.75 14.75 -2.81
N ILE A 21 13.08 14.88 -2.67
CA ILE A 21 13.86 15.97 -3.26
C ILE A 21 13.83 15.93 -4.79
N TYR A 22 13.78 14.73 -5.39
CA TYR A 22 13.76 14.54 -6.84
C TYR A 22 12.35 14.56 -7.45
N GLY A 23 11.30 14.93 -6.68
CA GLY A 23 10.00 15.30 -7.20
C GLY A 23 8.97 14.18 -7.17
N ALA A 24 9.03 13.27 -6.20
CA ALA A 24 7.92 12.40 -5.91
C ALA A 24 6.71 13.22 -5.43
N ASP A 25 5.50 12.85 -5.88
CA ASP A 25 4.25 13.37 -5.31
C ASP A 25 3.84 12.56 -4.07
N ALA A 26 4.22 11.28 -4.06
CA ALA A 26 4.04 10.38 -2.95
C ALA A 26 5.16 9.34 -2.88
N VAL A 27 5.43 8.81 -1.69
CA VAL A 27 6.34 7.69 -1.47
C VAL A 27 5.63 6.56 -0.74
N TYR A 28 5.96 5.29 -1.04
CA TYR A 28 5.51 4.19 -0.20
C TYR A 28 6.67 3.47 0.46
N ILE A 29 6.45 3.09 1.72
CA ILE A 29 7.44 2.49 2.60
C ILE A 29 6.88 1.23 3.26
N GLY A 30 7.77 0.35 3.71
CA GLY A 30 7.41 -0.83 4.50
C GLY A 30 8.03 -0.79 5.88
N GLY A 31 7.27 -1.19 6.90
CA GLY A 31 7.77 -1.41 8.23
C GLY A 31 8.51 -2.73 8.39
N GLU A 32 9.20 -2.90 9.52
CA GLU A 32 9.88 -4.15 9.89
C GLU A 32 8.90 -5.31 10.07
N VAL A 33 7.62 -5.02 10.26
CA VAL A 33 6.54 -5.99 10.45
C VAL A 33 5.39 -5.75 9.47
N PHE A 34 4.59 -6.78 9.21
CA PHE A 34 3.35 -6.74 8.42
C PHE A 34 3.46 -6.29 6.95
N GLY A 35 4.67 -6.11 6.42
CA GLY A 35 4.94 -5.97 5.00
C GLY A 35 5.40 -7.30 4.38
N LEU A 36 5.08 -7.55 3.10
CA LEU A 36 5.52 -8.76 2.37
C LEU A 36 7.05 -8.94 2.32
N ARG A 37 7.81 -7.89 2.61
CA ARG A 37 9.27 -7.90 2.61
C ARG A 37 9.84 -7.58 3.99
N ALA A 38 9.16 -7.98 5.07
CA ALA A 38 9.56 -7.69 6.45
C ALA A 38 11.00 -8.12 6.80
N LYS A 39 11.56 -9.12 6.10
CA LYS A 39 12.97 -9.56 6.26
C LYS A 39 14.00 -8.75 5.45
N ALA A 40 13.59 -7.77 4.64
CA ALA A 40 14.48 -6.82 3.97
C ALA A 40 14.85 -5.66 4.92
N LYS A 41 15.75 -4.76 4.48
CA LYS A 41 15.91 -3.46 5.17
C LYS A 41 14.58 -2.71 5.10
N ASN A 42 13.96 -2.50 6.23
CA ASN A 42 12.68 -1.82 6.39
C ASN A 42 12.83 -0.68 7.40
N PHE A 43 11.82 0.16 7.46
CA PHE A 43 11.79 1.30 8.37
C PHE A 43 11.47 0.87 9.80
N SER A 44 12.26 1.29 10.77
CA SER A 44 11.83 1.34 12.17
C SER A 44 10.68 2.34 12.34
N MET A 45 10.01 2.32 13.47
CA MET A 45 8.92 3.28 13.74
C MET A 45 9.46 4.71 13.81
N GLU A 46 10.67 4.89 14.34
CA GLU A 46 11.38 6.16 14.42
C GLU A 46 11.72 6.69 13.02
N ASP A 47 12.28 5.84 12.15
CA ASP A 47 12.59 6.21 10.76
C ASP A 47 11.33 6.56 9.97
N MET A 48 10.20 5.84 10.22
CA MET A 48 8.91 6.18 9.62
C MET A 48 8.43 7.56 10.06
N ALA A 49 8.46 7.84 11.37
CA ALA A 49 8.04 9.12 11.90
C ALA A 49 8.85 10.29 11.31
N GLU A 50 10.19 10.14 11.26
CA GLU A 50 11.08 11.13 10.66
C GLU A 50 10.81 11.28 9.15
N GLY A 51 10.66 10.16 8.44
CA GLY A 51 10.40 10.15 7.00
C GLY A 51 9.06 10.79 6.63
N ILE A 52 7.99 10.51 7.40
CA ILE A 52 6.67 11.10 7.21
C ILE A 52 6.74 12.60 7.46
N GLN A 53 7.35 13.03 8.55
CA GLN A 53 7.51 14.45 8.86
C GLN A 53 8.27 15.18 7.74
N PHE A 54 9.41 14.64 7.30
CA PHE A 54 10.21 15.21 6.23
C PHE A 54 9.41 15.32 4.92
N ALA A 55 8.68 14.26 4.53
CA ALA A 55 7.87 14.26 3.33
C ALA A 55 6.74 15.32 3.40
N HIS A 56 6.01 15.39 4.51
CA HIS A 56 4.95 16.38 4.72
C HIS A 56 5.46 17.83 4.68
N GLU A 57 6.64 18.10 5.22
CA GLU A 57 7.29 19.43 5.14
C GLU A 57 7.57 19.85 3.68
N HIS A 58 7.70 18.87 2.77
CA HIS A 58 7.89 19.08 1.32
C HIS A 58 6.60 18.93 0.50
N GLY A 59 5.44 18.71 1.14
CA GLY A 59 4.15 18.53 0.47
C GLY A 59 3.98 17.18 -0.22
N VAL A 60 4.79 16.17 0.15
CA VAL A 60 4.79 14.81 -0.40
C VAL A 60 4.06 13.86 0.55
N LYS A 61 3.19 13.00 0.01
CA LYS A 61 2.45 12.00 0.78
C LYS A 61 3.28 10.76 1.09
N VAL A 62 2.92 10.06 2.18
CA VAL A 62 3.56 8.80 2.56
C VAL A 62 2.52 7.71 2.77
N TYR A 63 2.71 6.57 2.08
CA TYR A 63 1.86 5.39 2.19
C TYR A 63 2.63 4.24 2.84
N VAL A 64 2.02 3.60 3.84
CA VAL A 64 2.66 2.50 4.57
C VAL A 64 2.06 1.17 4.16
N THR A 65 2.90 0.20 3.81
CA THR A 65 2.45 -1.14 3.44
C THR A 65 2.14 -1.99 4.67
N ALA A 66 0.94 -2.59 4.68
CA ALA A 66 0.49 -3.61 5.62
C ALA A 66 -0.19 -4.74 4.83
N ASN A 67 0.53 -5.30 3.85
CA ASN A 67 -0.02 -6.12 2.78
C ASN A 67 0.38 -7.60 2.88
N ILE A 68 0.63 -8.10 4.08
CA ILE A 68 0.79 -9.53 4.34
C ILE A 68 -0.52 -10.29 4.14
N LEU A 69 -0.42 -11.61 4.01
CA LEU A 69 -1.52 -12.55 4.26
C LEU A 69 -1.46 -12.91 5.75
N ALA A 70 -2.36 -12.31 6.54
CA ALA A 70 -2.34 -12.46 7.98
C ALA A 70 -2.88 -13.82 8.44
N HIS A 71 -2.22 -14.42 9.42
CA HIS A 71 -2.74 -15.53 10.20
C HIS A 71 -3.37 -15.00 11.50
N ASN A 72 -4.15 -15.83 12.19
CA ASN A 72 -4.80 -15.43 13.44
C ASN A 72 -3.82 -14.89 14.49
N GLY A 73 -2.59 -15.44 14.52
CA GLY A 73 -1.55 -14.99 15.44
C GLY A 73 -1.01 -13.58 15.16
N ASP A 74 -1.22 -13.05 13.95
CA ASP A 74 -0.71 -11.73 13.54
C ASP A 74 -1.66 -10.59 13.96
N LEU A 75 -2.96 -10.92 14.18
CA LEU A 75 -4.02 -9.90 14.27
C LEU A 75 -3.84 -8.94 15.46
N GLU A 76 -3.35 -9.44 16.61
CA GLU A 76 -3.09 -8.58 17.78
C GLU A 76 -1.93 -7.63 17.50
N GLY A 77 -0.84 -8.14 16.95
CA GLY A 77 0.31 -7.31 16.55
C GLY A 77 -0.06 -6.26 15.49
N VAL A 78 -0.98 -6.58 14.56
CA VAL A 78 -1.52 -5.62 13.60
C VAL A 78 -2.27 -4.48 14.31
N ARG A 79 -3.06 -4.78 15.35
CA ARG A 79 -3.76 -3.77 16.15
C ARG A 79 -2.79 -2.81 16.85
N GLU A 80 -1.75 -3.34 17.46
CA GLU A 80 -0.70 -2.54 18.09
C GLU A 80 0.02 -1.65 17.06
N TYR A 81 0.39 -2.23 15.92
CA TYR A 81 1.07 -1.52 14.84
C TYR A 81 0.21 -0.37 14.28
N PHE A 82 -1.08 -0.59 14.02
CA PHE A 82 -1.96 0.47 13.53
C PHE A 82 -2.21 1.55 14.58
N THR A 83 -2.18 1.21 15.86
CA THR A 83 -2.23 2.20 16.94
C THR A 83 -1.01 3.13 16.90
N GLN A 84 0.19 2.57 16.65
CA GLN A 84 1.42 3.36 16.50
C GLN A 84 1.39 4.20 15.21
N LEU A 85 0.95 3.63 14.08
CA LEU A 85 0.83 4.35 12.82
C LEU A 85 -0.15 5.52 12.90
N LYS A 86 -1.22 5.39 13.68
CA LYS A 86 -2.17 6.47 13.95
C LYS A 86 -1.49 7.71 14.55
N GLU A 87 -0.49 7.53 15.42
CA GLU A 87 0.24 8.64 16.04
C GLU A 87 1.16 9.37 15.05
N ILE A 88 1.81 8.63 14.13
CA ILE A 88 2.74 9.21 13.14
C ILE A 88 2.06 9.67 11.84
N LYS A 89 0.76 9.33 11.66
CA LYS A 89 -0.14 9.86 10.63
C LYS A 89 0.36 9.74 9.19
N PRO A 90 0.63 8.54 8.67
CA PRO A 90 0.79 8.37 7.24
C PRO A 90 -0.50 8.74 6.50
N ASP A 91 -0.40 9.11 5.23
CA ASP A 91 -1.58 9.50 4.42
C ASP A 91 -2.45 8.29 4.06
N ALA A 92 -1.85 7.12 3.84
CA ALA A 92 -2.60 5.90 3.56
C ALA A 92 -1.90 4.62 4.03
N LEU A 93 -2.71 3.57 4.20
CA LEU A 93 -2.27 2.18 4.38
C LEU A 93 -2.53 1.37 3.11
N ILE A 94 -1.51 0.64 2.63
CA ILE A 94 -1.64 -0.26 1.48
C ILE A 94 -1.87 -1.68 2.02
N ILE A 95 -3.09 -2.19 1.87
CA ILE A 95 -3.59 -3.42 2.51
C ILE A 95 -4.07 -4.41 1.45
N SER A 96 -3.90 -5.72 1.70
CA SER A 96 -4.42 -6.78 0.82
C SER A 96 -5.42 -7.71 1.51
N ASP A 97 -5.28 -7.89 2.81
CA ASP A 97 -6.09 -8.82 3.60
C ASP A 97 -7.36 -8.14 4.14
N PRO A 98 -8.57 -8.72 3.92
CA PRO A 98 -9.81 -8.12 4.42
C PRO A 98 -9.90 -8.02 5.95
N GLY A 99 -9.25 -8.95 6.68
CA GLY A 99 -9.20 -8.92 8.15
C GLY A 99 -8.37 -7.72 8.64
N ILE A 100 -7.17 -7.54 8.07
CA ILE A 100 -6.33 -6.36 8.33
C ILE A 100 -7.05 -5.07 7.94
N TYR A 101 -7.77 -5.08 6.81
CA TYR A 101 -8.56 -3.92 6.37
C TYR A 101 -9.63 -3.52 7.39
N THR A 102 -10.31 -4.52 7.97
CA THR A 102 -11.33 -4.28 9.01
C THR A 102 -10.69 -3.67 10.25
N ILE A 103 -9.55 -4.18 10.70
CA ILE A 103 -8.80 -3.64 11.84
C ILE A 103 -8.37 -2.19 11.57
N ALA A 104 -7.85 -1.88 10.38
CA ALA A 104 -7.49 -0.52 10.01
C ALA A 104 -8.69 0.44 10.09
N LYS A 105 -9.85 -0.01 9.63
CA LYS A 105 -11.10 0.75 9.67
C LYS A 105 -11.58 1.03 11.11
N GLU A 106 -11.30 0.12 12.03
CA GLU A 106 -11.64 0.28 13.45
C GLU A 106 -10.68 1.23 14.18
N ILE A 107 -9.37 1.06 13.98
CA ILE A 107 -8.34 1.73 14.79
C ILE A 107 -7.96 3.09 14.24
N CYS A 108 -7.78 3.20 12.94
CA CYS A 108 -7.33 4.44 12.25
C CYS A 108 -8.24 4.79 11.07
N PRO A 109 -9.54 5.05 11.31
CA PRO A 109 -10.50 5.36 10.24
C PRO A 109 -10.14 6.61 9.45
N GLU A 110 -9.37 7.52 10.01
CA GLU A 110 -8.89 8.77 9.41
C GLU A 110 -7.78 8.56 8.37
N ILE A 111 -7.03 7.44 8.43
CA ILE A 111 -5.98 7.12 7.46
C ILE A 111 -6.63 6.47 6.24
N GLU A 112 -6.31 6.94 5.03
CA GLU A 112 -6.84 6.35 3.81
C GLU A 112 -6.42 4.89 3.64
N ARG A 113 -7.26 4.09 3.01
CA ARG A 113 -6.99 2.68 2.72
C ARG A 113 -6.89 2.47 1.22
N HIS A 114 -5.71 2.05 0.78
CA HIS A 114 -5.41 1.66 -0.58
C HIS A 114 -5.31 0.13 -0.66
N ILE A 115 -5.89 -0.45 -1.70
CA ILE A 115 -5.88 -1.91 -1.85
C ILE A 115 -4.67 -2.32 -2.67
N SER A 116 -3.81 -3.14 -2.06
CA SER A 116 -2.60 -3.66 -2.69
C SER A 116 -2.89 -4.52 -3.92
N THR A 117 -1.95 -4.55 -4.87
CA THR A 117 -1.93 -5.52 -5.98
C THR A 117 -1.98 -6.98 -5.50
N GLN A 118 -1.57 -7.25 -4.25
CA GLN A 118 -1.63 -8.57 -3.63
C GLN A 118 -3.07 -9.07 -3.42
N ALA A 119 -4.07 -8.21 -3.45
CA ALA A 119 -5.48 -8.60 -3.38
C ALA A 119 -6.05 -9.10 -4.72
N ASN A 120 -5.25 -9.17 -5.79
CA ASN A 120 -5.62 -9.70 -7.10
C ASN A 120 -6.89 -9.06 -7.71
N ASN A 121 -6.98 -7.75 -7.71
CA ASN A 121 -8.11 -7.04 -8.28
C ASN A 121 -7.98 -6.95 -9.81
N THR A 122 -8.73 -7.78 -10.53
CA THR A 122 -8.64 -7.91 -12.00
C THR A 122 -9.91 -7.52 -12.74
N ASN A 123 -10.96 -7.06 -12.04
CA ASN A 123 -12.23 -6.68 -12.66
C ASN A 123 -12.93 -5.57 -11.87
N TYR A 124 -13.80 -4.81 -12.52
CA TYR A 124 -14.50 -3.68 -11.89
C TYR A 124 -15.40 -4.08 -10.72
N GLY A 125 -15.88 -5.32 -10.66
CA GLY A 125 -16.68 -5.79 -9.52
C GLY A 125 -15.89 -5.83 -8.21
N THR A 126 -14.59 -6.22 -8.24
CA THR A 126 -13.73 -6.16 -7.06
C THR A 126 -13.41 -4.71 -6.64
N TYR A 127 -13.26 -3.80 -7.60
CA TYR A 127 -13.09 -2.37 -7.32
C TYR A 127 -14.34 -1.77 -6.67
N GLN A 128 -15.53 -2.07 -7.19
CA GLN A 128 -16.81 -1.65 -6.60
C GLN A 128 -16.99 -2.20 -5.18
N PHE A 129 -16.60 -3.48 -4.96
CA PHE A 129 -16.62 -4.06 -3.62
C PHE A 129 -15.76 -3.25 -2.65
N TRP A 130 -14.51 -2.97 -3.00
CA TRP A 130 -13.60 -2.22 -2.13
C TRP A 130 -14.06 -0.77 -1.93
N TRP A 131 -14.60 -0.13 -2.97
CA TRP A 131 -15.20 1.19 -2.83
C TRP A 131 -16.32 1.21 -1.79
N ASN A 132 -17.21 0.24 -1.85
CA ASN A 132 -18.31 0.10 -0.89
C ASN A 132 -17.82 -0.18 0.54
N GLN A 133 -16.60 -0.73 0.71
CA GLN A 133 -15.96 -0.85 2.02
C GLN A 133 -15.30 0.46 2.48
N GLY A 134 -15.17 1.45 1.60
CA GLY A 134 -14.53 2.75 1.89
C GLY A 134 -13.06 2.83 1.51
N ALA A 135 -12.57 1.95 0.62
CA ALA A 135 -11.23 2.08 0.06
C ALA A 135 -11.17 3.26 -0.91
N LYS A 136 -10.11 4.05 -0.85
CA LYS A 136 -9.92 5.22 -1.71
C LYS A 136 -9.29 4.85 -3.05
N ARG A 137 -8.34 3.92 -3.05
CA ARG A 137 -7.51 3.54 -4.20
C ARG A 137 -7.37 2.04 -4.32
N VAL A 138 -7.22 1.56 -5.55
CA VAL A 138 -6.84 0.17 -5.85
C VAL A 138 -5.62 0.17 -6.76
N VAL A 139 -4.58 -0.56 -6.32
CA VAL A 139 -3.40 -0.86 -7.13
C VAL A 139 -3.75 -2.00 -8.07
N THR A 140 -3.64 -1.77 -9.38
CA THR A 140 -4.00 -2.76 -10.39
C THR A 140 -3.16 -4.03 -10.28
N ALA A 141 -3.77 -5.16 -10.63
CA ALA A 141 -2.99 -6.34 -10.94
C ALA A 141 -2.14 -6.08 -12.20
N ARG A 142 -0.90 -6.59 -12.21
CA ARG A 142 0.07 -6.36 -13.30
C ARG A 142 -0.31 -7.05 -14.61
N GLU A 143 -1.23 -7.99 -14.54
CA GLU A 143 -1.73 -8.79 -15.65
C GLU A 143 -2.75 -8.02 -16.53
N LEU A 144 -3.29 -6.91 -16.01
CA LEU A 144 -4.29 -6.12 -16.72
C LEU A 144 -3.67 -5.32 -17.88
N SER A 145 -4.30 -5.44 -19.05
CA SER A 145 -4.01 -4.57 -20.18
C SER A 145 -4.59 -3.16 -19.98
N LEU A 146 -4.10 -2.19 -20.74
CA LEU A 146 -4.65 -0.83 -20.70
C LEU A 146 -6.14 -0.78 -21.07
N ASN A 147 -6.60 -1.66 -21.95
CA ASN A 147 -8.03 -1.74 -22.32
C ASN A 147 -8.89 -2.22 -21.15
N GLU A 148 -8.43 -3.23 -20.40
CA GLU A 148 -9.13 -3.72 -19.20
C GLU A 148 -9.15 -2.65 -18.10
N ILE A 149 -8.04 -1.93 -17.90
CA ILE A 149 -7.99 -0.80 -16.94
C ILE A 149 -8.96 0.31 -17.36
N ALA A 150 -9.03 0.62 -18.66
CA ALA A 150 -9.98 1.60 -19.19
C ALA A 150 -11.44 1.16 -19.02
N GLU A 151 -11.70 -0.15 -19.14
CA GLU A 151 -13.03 -0.71 -18.86
C GLU A 151 -13.37 -0.63 -17.38
N ILE A 152 -12.43 -0.99 -16.49
CA ILE A 152 -12.60 -0.82 -15.04
C ILE A 152 -12.94 0.65 -14.73
N ARG A 153 -12.17 1.59 -15.27
CA ARG A 153 -12.39 3.03 -15.03
C ARG A 153 -13.81 3.50 -15.39
N LYS A 154 -14.39 2.96 -16.45
CA LYS A 154 -15.77 3.31 -16.90
C LYS A 154 -16.86 2.79 -15.96
N ASN A 155 -16.56 1.76 -15.17
CA ASN A 155 -17.53 1.05 -14.33
C ASN A 155 -17.37 1.31 -12.83
N ILE A 156 -16.51 2.24 -12.42
CA ILE A 156 -16.31 2.61 -11.02
C ILE A 156 -16.50 4.11 -10.82
N PRO A 157 -16.81 4.57 -9.59
CA PRO A 157 -16.95 5.99 -9.29
C PRO A 157 -15.73 6.81 -9.66
N ASP A 158 -15.96 8.04 -10.08
CA ASP A 158 -14.88 8.95 -10.47
C ASP A 158 -13.92 9.28 -9.33
N GLU A 159 -14.41 9.29 -8.11
CA GLU A 159 -13.65 9.56 -6.90
C GLU A 159 -12.74 8.41 -6.47
N MET A 160 -12.98 7.19 -6.98
CA MET A 160 -12.10 6.05 -6.74
C MET A 160 -10.84 6.15 -7.58
N GLU A 161 -9.69 6.05 -6.95
CA GLU A 161 -8.40 6.14 -7.62
C GLU A 161 -7.91 4.77 -8.13
N ILE A 162 -7.23 4.79 -9.26
CA ILE A 162 -6.55 3.62 -9.85
C ILE A 162 -5.05 3.92 -9.87
N GLU A 163 -4.26 3.01 -9.30
CA GLU A 163 -2.80 3.06 -9.35
C GLU A 163 -2.27 1.95 -10.26
N THR A 164 -1.29 2.26 -11.10
CA THR A 164 -0.67 1.31 -12.03
C THR A 164 0.84 1.35 -11.95
N PHE A 165 1.49 0.20 -12.12
CA PHE A 165 2.94 0.16 -12.27
C PHE A 165 3.34 0.60 -13.68
N VAL A 166 4.26 1.57 -13.76
CA VAL A 166 4.77 2.09 -15.04
C VAL A 166 6.26 1.83 -15.21
N HIS A 167 6.99 1.59 -14.12
CA HIS A 167 8.43 1.33 -14.12
C HIS A 167 8.83 0.51 -12.88
N GLY A 168 9.88 -0.29 -13.00
CA GLY A 168 10.49 -1.02 -11.90
C GLY A 168 10.65 -2.52 -12.17
N ALA A 169 11.22 -3.23 -11.19
CA ALA A 169 11.37 -4.68 -11.24
C ALA A 169 10.01 -5.37 -11.04
N MET A 170 9.55 -6.08 -12.07
CA MET A 170 8.30 -6.85 -12.01
C MET A 170 8.58 -8.29 -11.56
N CYS A 171 7.81 -8.76 -10.58
CA CYS A 171 7.83 -10.17 -10.20
C CYS A 171 7.29 -11.02 -11.35
N ILE A 172 7.93 -12.17 -11.61
CA ILE A 172 7.46 -13.12 -12.63
C ILE A 172 6.16 -13.84 -12.22
N SER A 173 5.89 -13.92 -10.93
CA SER A 173 4.67 -14.55 -10.42
C SER A 173 3.45 -13.70 -10.72
N TYR A 174 2.30 -14.36 -10.86
CA TYR A 174 1.01 -13.70 -10.90
C TYR A 174 0.79 -12.83 -9.65
N SER A 175 0.17 -11.68 -9.78
CA SER A 175 -0.07 -10.74 -8.67
C SER A 175 -0.76 -11.46 -7.51
N GLY A 176 -0.27 -11.27 -6.27
CA GLY A 176 -0.79 -11.90 -5.06
C GLY A 176 -0.67 -13.43 -4.99
N ARG A 177 0.07 -14.07 -5.91
CA ARG A 177 0.26 -15.53 -5.95
C ARG A 177 1.73 -15.96 -5.88
N CYS A 178 2.59 -15.09 -5.38
CA CYS A 178 4.01 -15.39 -5.23
C CYS A 178 4.25 -16.25 -3.99
N LEU A 179 4.35 -17.57 -4.19
CA LEU A 179 4.61 -18.52 -3.09
C LEU A 179 5.96 -18.29 -2.42
N LEU A 180 6.95 -17.76 -3.14
CA LEU A 180 8.25 -17.41 -2.56
C LEU A 180 8.14 -16.27 -1.54
N SER A 181 7.38 -15.25 -1.85
CA SER A 181 7.13 -14.15 -0.91
C SER A 181 6.36 -14.63 0.32
N LEU A 182 5.38 -15.53 0.13
CA LEU A 182 4.63 -16.13 1.23
C LEU A 182 5.53 -16.99 2.11
N SER A 183 6.42 -17.82 1.51
CA SER A 183 7.33 -18.67 2.27
C SER A 183 8.33 -17.88 3.12
N LEU A 184 8.79 -16.72 2.63
CA LEU A 184 9.71 -15.87 3.39
C LEU A 184 9.07 -15.20 4.62
N ILE A 185 7.74 -15.08 4.65
CA ILE A 185 7.01 -14.54 5.80
C ILE A 185 6.76 -15.62 6.85
N HIS A 186 6.50 -16.86 6.41
CA HIS A 186 6.01 -17.94 7.27
C HIS A 186 7.03 -19.05 7.55
N ILE A 187 8.23 -19.01 6.95
CA ILE A 187 9.34 -19.92 7.31
C ILE A 187 10.24 -19.21 8.34
N SER A 188 9.92 -19.37 9.56
CA SER A 188 10.81 -19.13 10.70
C SER A 188 11.08 -20.45 11.41
#